data_dbbfdd7f5515c154137707dfd455d829
#
_entry.id   dbbfdd7f5515c154137707dfd455d829
#
_cell.length_a   1.000
_cell.length_b   1.000
_cell.length_c   1.000
_cell.angle_alpha   90.00
_cell.angle_beta   90.00
_cell.angle_gamma   90.00
#
_symmetry.space_group_name_H-M   'P 1'
#
loop_
_entity.id
_entity.type
_entity.pdbx_description
1 polymer ?
#
loop_
_entity_poly.entity_id
_entity_poly.type
_entity_poly.pdbx_seq_one_letter_code
_entity_poly.pdbx_strand_id
1 'polypeptide(L)'
;LARSSLPIDRESVRHALGFDSVARNSLDVSSDRDFLLEFVFALSLIATHLSGWAEEWVIWSTTEFNFLDLPDAFCTGSSIMPHKKNPDVLELTRGKTGRVIGALQGLFVLVKGLPLAYNRDLQEDKQAVFD
;
A
#
# COMPACT_ATOMS: atom_id res chain seq x y z
N LEU A 1 8.57 -9.48 -22.10
CA LEU A 1 8.58 -10.36 -23.29
C LEU A 1 7.91 -11.69 -22.94
N ALA A 2 6.81 -12.01 -23.62
CA ALA A 2 6.09 -13.26 -23.40
C ALA A 2 6.74 -14.47 -24.09
N ARG A 3 7.76 -14.26 -24.92
CA ARG A 3 8.48 -15.30 -25.67
C ARG A 3 9.95 -14.90 -25.91
N SER A 4 10.79 -15.93 -26.02
CA SER A 4 12.17 -15.81 -26.49
C SER A 4 12.48 -16.92 -27.46
N SER A 5 13.25 -16.62 -28.52
CA SER A 5 13.83 -17.61 -29.44
C SER A 5 15.18 -18.15 -28.93
N LEU A 6 15.69 -17.60 -27.83
CA LEU A 6 16.95 -18.06 -27.23
C LEU A 6 16.72 -19.36 -26.46
N PRO A 7 17.70 -20.28 -26.46
CA PRO A 7 17.61 -21.56 -25.73
C PRO A 7 17.81 -21.33 -24.22
N ILE A 8 16.81 -20.75 -23.57
CA ILE A 8 16.82 -20.47 -22.13
C ILE A 8 16.29 -21.70 -21.39
N ASP A 9 17.11 -22.24 -20.48
CA ASP A 9 16.66 -23.30 -19.56
C ASP A 9 15.91 -22.68 -18.35
N ARG A 10 14.59 -22.69 -18.46
CA ARG A 10 13.70 -22.13 -17.41
C ARG A 10 13.72 -22.96 -16.14
N GLU A 11 13.96 -24.27 -16.23
CA GLU A 11 13.99 -25.16 -15.06
C GLU A 11 15.24 -24.92 -14.20
N SER A 12 16.42 -24.70 -14.81
CA SER A 12 17.62 -24.35 -14.06
C SER A 12 17.46 -23.04 -13.32
N VAL A 13 16.84 -22.02 -13.95
CA VAL A 13 16.54 -20.73 -13.31
C VAL A 13 15.55 -20.89 -12.16
N ARG A 14 14.48 -21.66 -12.37
CA ARG A 14 13.51 -22.00 -11.31
C ARG A 14 14.19 -22.61 -10.09
N HIS A 15 15.04 -23.60 -10.33
CA HIS A 15 15.74 -24.31 -9.26
C HIS A 15 16.73 -23.39 -8.52
N ALA A 16 17.49 -22.57 -9.25
CA ALA A 16 18.44 -21.63 -8.67
C ALA A 16 17.79 -20.55 -7.81
N LEU A 17 16.56 -20.15 -8.14
CA LEU A 17 15.79 -19.15 -7.39
C LEU A 17 14.87 -19.75 -6.32
N GLY A 18 14.80 -21.07 -6.22
CA GLY A 18 13.98 -21.76 -5.21
C GLY A 18 12.48 -21.69 -5.44
N PHE A 19 12.02 -21.48 -6.69
CA PHE A 19 10.60 -21.50 -7.01
C PHE A 19 10.05 -22.93 -7.18
N ASP A 20 8.81 -23.15 -6.79
CA ASP A 20 8.16 -24.48 -6.86
C ASP A 20 7.88 -24.93 -8.29
N SER A 21 7.53 -24.02 -9.18
CA SER A 21 7.15 -24.34 -10.55
C SER A 21 7.46 -23.21 -11.53
N VAL A 22 7.44 -23.55 -12.82
CA VAL A 22 7.52 -22.58 -13.91
C VAL A 22 6.12 -22.22 -14.39
N ALA A 23 5.82 -20.94 -14.57
CA ALA A 23 4.54 -20.48 -15.10
C ALA A 23 4.30 -21.04 -16.50
N ARG A 24 3.08 -21.60 -16.73
CA ARG A 24 2.72 -22.25 -17.98
C ARG A 24 2.30 -21.30 -19.09
N ASN A 25 1.70 -20.15 -18.72
CA ASN A 25 1.24 -19.15 -19.67
C ASN A 25 2.11 -17.88 -19.57
N SER A 26 3.03 -17.74 -20.51
CA SER A 26 3.96 -16.60 -20.56
C SER A 26 3.28 -15.27 -20.91
N LEU A 27 2.13 -15.30 -21.60
CA LEU A 27 1.35 -14.10 -21.90
C LEU A 27 0.71 -13.54 -20.63
N ASP A 28 0.04 -14.39 -19.89
CA ASP A 28 -0.62 -14.08 -18.63
C ASP A 28 0.38 -13.52 -17.60
N VAL A 29 1.48 -14.25 -17.37
CA VAL A 29 2.55 -13.85 -16.45
C VAL A 29 3.15 -12.49 -16.77
N SER A 30 3.22 -12.09 -18.04
CA SER A 30 3.79 -10.79 -18.41
C SER A 30 2.86 -9.61 -18.08
N SER A 31 1.57 -9.87 -17.96
CA SER A 31 0.53 -8.87 -17.65
C SER A 31 -0.03 -8.98 -16.23
N ASP A 32 0.20 -10.09 -15.54
CA ASP A 32 -0.33 -10.31 -14.20
C ASP A 32 0.17 -9.27 -13.19
N ARG A 33 -0.74 -8.80 -12.36
CA ARG A 33 -0.51 -7.84 -11.27
C ARG A 33 -1.23 -8.25 -9.99
N ASP A 34 -1.72 -9.47 -9.91
CA ASP A 34 -2.49 -9.94 -8.75
C ASP A 34 -1.65 -9.83 -7.47
N PHE A 35 -0.36 -10.14 -7.55
CA PHE A 35 0.56 -10.01 -6.41
C PHE A 35 0.69 -8.57 -5.89
N LEU A 36 0.59 -7.56 -6.75
CA LEU A 36 0.59 -6.15 -6.34
C LEU A 36 -0.74 -5.76 -5.70
N LEU A 37 -1.85 -6.23 -6.28
CA LEU A 37 -3.18 -6.02 -5.72
C LEU A 37 -3.29 -6.63 -4.32
N GLU A 38 -2.84 -7.87 -4.15
CA GLU A 38 -2.82 -8.57 -2.87
C GLU A 38 -1.95 -7.84 -1.84
N PHE A 39 -0.76 -7.40 -2.25
CA PHE A 39 0.16 -6.65 -1.38
C PHE A 39 -0.46 -5.34 -0.89
N VAL A 40 -0.96 -4.50 -1.82
CA VAL A 40 -1.56 -3.20 -1.45
C VAL A 40 -2.88 -3.40 -0.71
N PHE A 41 -3.63 -4.48 -0.99
CA PHE A 41 -4.80 -4.84 -0.19
C PHE A 41 -4.42 -5.14 1.27
N ALA A 42 -3.37 -5.93 1.50
CA ALA A 42 -2.89 -6.20 2.86
C ALA A 42 -2.46 -4.91 3.59
N LEU A 43 -1.75 -4.02 2.89
CA LEU A 43 -1.39 -2.70 3.42
C LEU A 43 -2.63 -1.85 3.73
N SER A 44 -3.67 -1.92 2.90
CA SER A 44 -4.92 -1.20 3.13
C SER A 44 -5.65 -1.69 4.39
N LEU A 45 -5.64 -3.00 4.66
CA LEU A 45 -6.18 -3.55 5.91
C LEU A 45 -5.39 -3.06 7.12
N ILE A 46 -4.06 -3.10 7.08
CA ILE A 46 -3.20 -2.60 8.15
C ILE A 46 -3.49 -1.12 8.41
N ALA A 47 -3.50 -0.30 7.35
CA ALA A 47 -3.77 1.13 7.45
C ALA A 47 -5.17 1.41 8.04
N THR A 48 -6.17 0.61 7.69
CA THR A 48 -7.54 0.72 8.23
C THR A 48 -7.55 0.46 9.73
N HIS A 49 -6.86 -0.57 10.21
CA HIS A 49 -6.76 -0.84 11.65
C HIS A 49 -5.97 0.24 12.38
N LEU A 50 -4.87 0.72 11.80
CA LEU A 50 -4.10 1.83 12.38
C LEU A 50 -4.93 3.12 12.46
N SER A 51 -5.77 3.38 11.46
CA SER A 51 -6.70 4.51 11.47
C SER A 51 -7.71 4.42 12.63
N GLY A 52 -8.24 3.23 12.90
CA GLY A 52 -9.14 3.01 14.02
C GLY A 52 -8.45 3.25 15.38
N TRP A 53 -7.24 2.74 15.56
CA TRP A 53 -6.45 3.00 16.76
C TRP A 53 -6.11 4.49 16.93
N ALA A 54 -5.73 5.14 15.85
CA ALA A 54 -5.42 6.56 15.88
C ALA A 54 -6.64 7.39 16.31
N GLU A 55 -7.85 7.03 15.83
CA GLU A 55 -9.10 7.67 16.25
C GLU A 55 -9.35 7.53 17.75
N GLU A 56 -9.24 6.31 18.28
CA GLU A 56 -9.41 6.05 19.72
C GLU A 56 -8.43 6.89 20.54
N TRP A 57 -7.17 6.95 20.14
CA TRP A 57 -6.16 7.71 20.88
C TRP A 57 -6.35 9.22 20.76
N VAL A 58 -6.87 9.71 19.63
CA VAL A 58 -7.29 11.11 19.52
C VAL A 58 -8.38 11.43 20.54
N ILE A 59 -9.43 10.59 20.62
CA ILE A 59 -10.52 10.74 21.58
C ILE A 59 -9.99 10.68 23.02
N TRP A 60 -9.15 9.71 23.33
CA TRP A 60 -8.60 9.53 24.68
C TRP A 60 -7.65 10.64 25.13
N SER A 61 -7.06 11.36 24.18
CA SER A 61 -6.19 12.52 24.46
C SER A 61 -6.97 13.84 24.63
N THR A 62 -8.28 13.83 24.43
CA THR A 62 -9.11 15.04 24.67
C THR A 62 -9.18 15.40 26.14
N THR A 63 -9.47 16.66 26.42
CA THR A 63 -9.63 17.16 27.79
C THR A 63 -10.77 16.45 28.55
N GLU A 64 -11.81 16.04 27.81
CA GLU A 64 -12.99 15.36 28.36
C GLU A 64 -12.68 13.97 28.87
N PHE A 65 -11.89 13.19 28.12
CA PHE A 65 -11.53 11.82 28.50
C PHE A 65 -10.23 11.76 29.30
N ASN A 66 -9.20 12.45 28.85
CA ASN A 66 -7.89 12.56 29.52
C ASN A 66 -7.31 11.20 29.97
N PHE A 67 -7.50 10.16 29.17
CA PHE A 67 -6.96 8.82 29.43
C PHE A 67 -5.52 8.69 28.94
N LEU A 68 -5.14 9.50 27.96
CA LEU A 68 -3.82 9.48 27.31
C LEU A 68 -3.25 10.88 27.24
N ASP A 69 -2.04 11.07 27.80
CA ASP A 69 -1.24 12.28 27.59
C ASP A 69 -0.16 11.99 26.55
N LEU A 70 -0.27 12.66 25.40
CA LEU A 70 0.67 12.49 24.31
C LEU A 70 1.92 13.34 24.56
N PRO A 71 3.13 12.81 24.36
CA PRO A 71 4.35 13.61 24.43
C PRO A 71 4.34 14.75 23.41
N ASP A 72 4.89 15.91 23.78
CA ASP A 72 4.92 17.10 22.93
C ASP A 72 5.64 16.88 21.59
N ALA A 73 6.58 15.93 21.56
CA ALA A 73 7.26 15.52 20.32
C ALA A 73 6.34 14.95 19.23
N PHE A 74 5.14 14.50 19.60
CA PHE A 74 4.13 13.93 18.71
C PHE A 74 2.91 14.84 18.53
N CYS A 75 3.00 16.07 19.01
CA CYS A 75 1.93 17.05 18.96
C CYS A 75 2.42 18.34 18.36
N THR A 76 1.51 19.11 17.74
CA THR A 76 1.79 20.50 17.38
C THR A 76 1.02 21.45 18.28
N GLY A 77 1.69 22.54 18.61
CA GLY A 77 1.11 23.65 19.36
C GLY A 77 0.64 24.78 18.45
N SER A 78 0.28 25.89 19.08
CA SER A 78 -0.03 27.14 18.40
C SER A 78 0.75 28.28 19.05
N SER A 79 1.31 29.17 18.25
CA SER A 79 1.97 30.40 18.78
C SER A 79 0.96 31.37 19.41
N ILE A 80 -0.29 31.31 18.98
CA ILE A 80 -1.39 32.17 19.48
C ILE A 80 -2.05 31.57 20.72
N MET A 81 -2.14 30.22 20.77
CA MET A 81 -2.75 29.48 21.88
C MET A 81 -1.71 28.54 22.50
N PRO A 82 -0.93 28.98 23.49
CA PRO A 82 0.18 28.18 24.04
C PRO A 82 -0.24 26.85 24.67
N HIS A 83 -1.50 26.73 25.09
CA HIS A 83 -2.06 25.53 25.67
C HIS A 83 -2.60 24.54 24.63
N LYS A 84 -2.62 24.91 23.36
CA LYS A 84 -3.12 24.03 22.27
C LYS A 84 -2.12 22.92 22.00
N LYS A 85 -2.60 21.68 22.06
CA LYS A 85 -1.85 20.47 21.81
C LYS A 85 -2.67 19.58 20.86
N ASN A 86 -2.26 19.53 19.59
CA ASN A 86 -2.95 18.76 18.57
C ASN A 86 -2.24 17.42 18.37
N PRO A 87 -2.96 16.29 18.32
CA PRO A 87 -2.39 14.95 18.13
C PRO A 87 -2.08 14.65 16.65
N ASP A 88 -1.21 15.48 16.04
CA ASP A 88 -0.99 15.48 14.57
C ASP A 88 -0.57 14.14 13.99
N VAL A 89 0.29 13.39 14.68
CA VAL A 89 0.74 12.09 14.19
C VAL A 89 -0.45 11.12 14.04
N LEU A 90 -1.39 11.17 14.97
CA LEU A 90 -2.60 10.34 14.94
C LEU A 90 -3.56 10.82 13.86
N GLU A 91 -3.76 12.13 13.73
CA GLU A 91 -4.60 12.72 12.68
C GLU A 91 -4.06 12.42 11.28
N LEU A 92 -2.73 12.53 11.10
CA LEU A 92 -2.07 12.18 9.85
C LEU A 92 -2.15 10.69 9.54
N THR A 93 -2.11 9.82 10.55
CA THR A 93 -2.30 8.38 10.38
C THR A 93 -3.69 8.09 9.81
N ARG A 94 -4.74 8.69 10.35
CA ARG A 94 -6.10 8.61 9.79
C ARG A 94 -6.14 9.13 8.34
N GLY A 95 -5.59 10.31 8.12
CA GLY A 95 -5.62 10.98 6.82
C GLY A 95 -4.90 10.19 5.72
N LYS A 96 -3.71 9.65 6.04
CA LYS A 96 -2.90 8.87 5.08
C LYS A 96 -3.52 7.53 4.70
N THR A 97 -4.33 6.94 5.56
CA THR A 97 -5.07 5.70 5.25
C THR A 97 -5.87 5.82 3.96
N GLY A 98 -6.50 6.97 3.72
CA GLY A 98 -7.25 7.22 2.49
C GLY A 98 -6.40 7.15 1.22
N ARG A 99 -5.10 7.52 1.29
CA ARG A 99 -4.17 7.40 0.16
C ARG A 99 -3.88 5.95 -0.19
N VAL A 100 -3.66 5.11 0.83
CA VAL A 100 -3.40 3.67 0.62
C VAL A 100 -4.60 2.97 -0.03
N ILE A 101 -5.81 3.26 0.48
CA ILE A 101 -7.05 2.72 -0.11
C ILE A 101 -7.24 3.25 -1.54
N GLY A 102 -6.94 4.53 -1.79
CA GLY A 102 -7.00 5.11 -3.12
C GLY A 102 -6.01 4.46 -4.10
N ALA A 103 -4.80 4.12 -3.65
CA ALA A 103 -3.81 3.40 -4.44
C ALA A 103 -4.32 2.01 -4.84
N LEU A 104 -4.94 1.25 -3.92
CA LEU A 104 -5.57 -0.04 -4.22
C LEU A 104 -6.66 0.09 -5.28
N GLN A 105 -7.54 1.08 -5.16
CA GLN A 105 -8.57 1.33 -6.15
C GLN A 105 -7.98 1.69 -7.51
N GLY A 106 -6.93 2.52 -7.52
CA GLY A 106 -6.19 2.88 -8.73
C GLY A 106 -5.62 1.65 -9.45
N LEU A 107 -5.03 0.70 -8.69
CA LEU A 107 -4.53 -0.55 -9.25
C LEU A 107 -5.64 -1.41 -9.88
N PHE A 108 -6.80 -1.54 -9.24
CA PHE A 108 -7.94 -2.25 -9.82
C PHE A 108 -8.41 -1.61 -11.13
N VAL A 109 -8.48 -0.28 -11.17
CA VAL A 109 -8.86 0.45 -12.38
C VAL A 109 -7.81 0.29 -13.47
N LEU A 110 -6.52 0.29 -13.10
CA LEU A 110 -5.41 0.10 -14.02
C LEU A 110 -5.49 -1.25 -14.74
N VAL A 111 -5.67 -2.34 -14.01
CA VAL A 111 -5.67 -3.69 -14.59
C VAL A 111 -6.99 -4.05 -15.28
N LYS A 112 -8.08 -3.33 -14.96
CA LYS A 112 -9.41 -3.61 -15.50
C LYS A 112 -9.46 -3.38 -17.01
N GLY A 113 -9.83 -4.43 -17.74
CA GLY A 113 -10.13 -4.33 -19.16
C GLY A 113 -8.91 -4.23 -20.08
N LEU A 114 -7.70 -4.46 -19.59
CA LEU A 114 -6.51 -4.57 -20.43
C LEU A 114 -6.52 -5.87 -21.23
N PRO A 115 -5.92 -5.88 -22.44
CA PRO A 115 -5.71 -7.11 -23.19
C PRO A 115 -4.82 -8.10 -22.43
N LEU A 116 -4.93 -9.40 -22.75
CA LEU A 116 -4.16 -10.48 -22.13
C LEU A 116 -2.70 -10.49 -22.60
N ALA A 117 -2.02 -9.35 -22.46
CA ALA A 117 -0.61 -9.18 -22.76
C ALA A 117 -0.08 -7.97 -22.01
N TYR A 118 1.25 -7.80 -21.96
CA TYR A 118 1.84 -6.61 -21.40
C TYR A 118 1.47 -5.36 -22.21
N ASN A 119 0.92 -4.37 -21.51
CA ASN A 119 0.65 -3.02 -22.04
C ASN A 119 1.42 -1.99 -21.20
N ARG A 120 1.78 -0.87 -21.80
CA ARG A 120 2.55 0.17 -21.08
C ARG A 120 1.79 0.84 -19.95
N ASP A 121 0.47 0.79 -19.99
CA ASP A 121 -0.42 1.20 -18.88
C ASP A 121 0.04 0.59 -17.55
N LEU A 122 0.47 -0.68 -17.58
CA LEU A 122 0.95 -1.40 -16.39
C LEU A 122 2.18 -0.77 -15.73
N GLN A 123 2.83 0.23 -16.32
CA GLN A 123 3.92 0.97 -15.67
C GLN A 123 3.44 1.94 -14.59
N GLU A 124 2.16 2.30 -14.62
CA GLU A 124 1.53 3.13 -13.58
C GLU A 124 1.36 2.38 -12.25
N ASP A 125 1.56 1.05 -12.24
CA ASP A 125 1.54 0.22 -11.03
C ASP A 125 2.58 0.66 -10.00
N LYS A 126 3.72 1.17 -10.45
CA LYS A 126 4.85 1.55 -9.60
C LYS A 126 4.50 2.68 -8.65
N GLN A 127 3.80 3.70 -9.12
CA GLN A 127 3.42 4.82 -8.28
C GLN A 127 2.50 4.36 -7.14
N ALA A 128 1.52 3.52 -7.47
CA ALA A 128 0.57 3.02 -6.48
C ALA A 128 1.21 2.11 -5.39
N VAL A 129 2.37 1.50 -5.71
CA VAL A 129 3.04 0.53 -4.83
C VAL A 129 4.16 1.16 -4.02
N PHE A 130 4.87 2.15 -4.57
CA PHE A 130 6.09 2.72 -3.96
C PHE A 130 5.88 4.07 -3.27
N ASP A 131 4.75 4.73 -3.46
CA ASP A 131 4.36 5.97 -2.76
C ASP A 131 3.59 5.68 -1.47
#